data_e10ba537812ee15387201a76d5604ccb
#
_entry.id   e10ba537812ee15387201a76d5604ccb
#
_cell.length_a   1.000
_cell.length_b   1.000
_cell.length_c   1.000
_cell.angle_alpha   90.00
_cell.angle_beta   90.00
_cell.angle_gamma   90.00
#
_symmetry.space_group_name_H-M   'P 1'
#
loop_
_entity.id
_entity.type
_entity.pdbx_description
1 polymer ?
#
loop_
_entity_poly.entity_id
_entity_poly.type
_entity_poly.pdbx_seq_one_letter_code
_entity_poly.pdbx_strand_id
1 'polypeptide(L)'
;MRIGISLPVRELQDDLGALRAFAEAAEELGFTHLRVPDQVFRPGTGALHEPMTTLAYIAAVTTRIELVPSVIVLPARPTVMVAKQAATLDRLSGGRLRLGIGVGKHPEEYRALGTDFHTRGARCEEQIDLLRRLWTEETVDFDGQWDHVSGAGIDPLPVQRPIPIWIGASGLPAPRVRRRIGRQADGWFVLCSPEEFLAVRDDIYRAAEDAGRDPAAIGREAGVAVVGPREHEWQSRVAGWTKIGLTHICLRTLGGGLAADQHIVRMRQAAAELPVT
;
A
#
# COMPACT_ATOMS: atom_id res chain seq x y z
N MET A 1 -0.84 -3.51 18.01
CA MET A 1 -0.98 -2.69 16.77
C MET A 1 0.34 -2.69 16.03
N ARG A 2 0.34 -2.83 14.69
CA ARG A 2 1.57 -2.80 13.89
C ARG A 2 1.90 -1.35 13.51
N ILE A 3 3.17 -0.93 13.67
CA ILE A 3 3.60 0.43 13.36
C ILE A 3 4.69 0.38 12.28
N GLY A 4 4.41 1.02 11.16
CA GLY A 4 5.34 1.18 10.04
C GLY A 4 5.71 2.64 9.80
N ILE A 5 6.48 2.86 8.75
CA ILE A 5 6.93 4.19 8.36
C ILE A 5 6.91 4.36 6.84
N SER A 6 6.63 5.57 6.36
CA SER A 6 6.74 5.89 4.93
C SER A 6 8.17 6.27 4.58
N LEU A 7 8.72 5.65 3.53
CA LEU A 7 9.99 6.08 2.94
C LEU A 7 9.84 7.47 2.33
N PRO A 8 10.65 8.46 2.71
CA PRO A 8 10.52 9.83 2.23
C PRO A 8 11.18 10.01 0.84
N VAL A 9 10.71 9.23 -0.14
CA VAL A 9 11.31 9.12 -1.49
C VAL A 9 11.44 10.44 -2.24
N ARG A 10 10.58 11.43 -1.94
CA ARG A 10 10.67 12.75 -2.60
C ARG A 10 11.82 13.58 -2.06
N GLU A 11 12.04 13.53 -0.76
CA GLU A 11 13.07 14.28 -0.07
C GLU A 11 14.44 13.62 -0.22
N LEU A 12 14.47 12.28 -0.36
CA LEU A 12 15.71 11.52 -0.58
C LEU A 12 16.09 11.41 -2.06
N GLN A 13 15.13 11.56 -2.96
CA GLN A 13 15.30 11.57 -4.43
C GLN A 13 16.36 10.57 -4.95
N ASP A 14 17.46 11.11 -5.51
CA ASP A 14 18.50 10.31 -6.15
C ASP A 14 19.59 9.84 -5.17
N ASP A 15 19.48 10.10 -3.87
CA ASP A 15 20.41 9.59 -2.87
C ASP A 15 20.05 8.14 -2.48
N LEU A 16 20.56 7.19 -3.26
CA LEU A 16 20.39 5.76 -3.02
C LEU A 16 20.99 5.30 -1.69
N GLY A 17 22.05 5.98 -1.22
CA GLY A 17 22.65 5.72 0.08
C GLY A 17 21.71 6.08 1.22
N ALA A 18 21.06 7.25 1.13
CA ALA A 18 20.07 7.69 2.11
C ALA A 18 18.81 6.82 2.09
N LEU A 19 18.32 6.39 0.92
CA LEU A 19 17.19 5.46 0.80
C LEU A 19 17.49 4.14 1.52
N ARG A 20 18.68 3.58 1.28
CA ARG A 20 19.14 2.36 1.93
C ARG A 20 19.25 2.54 3.44
N ALA A 21 19.98 3.57 3.88
CA ALA A 21 20.20 3.85 5.30
C ALA A 21 18.88 4.06 6.06
N PHE A 22 17.88 4.72 5.43
CA PHE A 22 16.55 4.89 6.02
C PHE A 22 15.83 3.54 6.20
N ALA A 23 15.87 2.68 5.19
CA ALA A 23 15.20 1.37 5.25
C ALA A 23 15.85 0.44 6.28
N GLU A 24 17.18 0.38 6.32
CA GLU A 24 17.95 -0.38 7.33
C GLU A 24 17.64 0.13 8.75
N ALA A 25 17.69 1.45 8.97
CA ALA A 25 17.37 2.04 10.26
C ALA A 25 15.89 1.79 10.68
N ALA A 26 14.95 1.82 9.74
CA ALA A 26 13.55 1.50 10.03
C ALA A 26 13.39 0.05 10.51
N GLU A 27 14.08 -0.90 9.87
CA GLU A 27 14.09 -2.30 10.28
C GLU A 27 14.77 -2.50 11.63
N GLU A 28 15.91 -1.84 11.88
CA GLU A 28 16.65 -1.89 13.17
C GLU A 28 15.81 -1.38 14.33
N LEU A 29 15.05 -0.31 14.11
CA LEU A 29 14.17 0.32 15.10
C LEU A 29 12.87 -0.48 15.33
N GLY A 30 12.65 -1.57 14.61
CA GLY A 30 11.50 -2.46 14.82
C GLY A 30 10.21 -2.00 14.12
N PHE A 31 10.28 -1.07 13.16
CA PHE A 31 9.11 -0.78 12.33
C PHE A 31 8.67 -2.02 11.56
N THR A 32 7.37 -2.29 11.56
CA THR A 32 6.83 -3.52 10.99
C THR A 32 6.69 -3.50 9.48
N HIS A 33 6.55 -2.32 8.87
CA HIS A 33 6.37 -2.17 7.42
C HIS A 33 6.88 -0.82 6.92
N LEU A 34 7.33 -0.81 5.66
CA LEU A 34 7.82 0.35 4.94
C LEU A 34 6.89 0.65 3.74
N ARG A 35 6.36 1.86 3.68
CA ARG A 35 5.45 2.28 2.60
C ARG A 35 6.15 3.16 1.58
N VAL A 36 5.88 2.88 0.29
CA VAL A 36 6.37 3.68 -0.85
C VAL A 36 5.18 4.13 -1.70
N PRO A 37 5.00 5.43 -1.98
CA PRO A 37 3.93 5.92 -2.86
C PRO A 37 4.22 5.63 -4.33
N ASP A 38 3.17 5.66 -5.15
CA ASP A 38 3.24 5.53 -6.60
C ASP A 38 2.75 6.78 -7.31
N GLN A 39 3.44 7.11 -8.38
CA GLN A 39 3.04 8.10 -9.36
C GLN A 39 3.85 7.86 -10.64
N VAL A 40 3.19 7.36 -11.68
CA VAL A 40 3.90 7.05 -12.94
C VAL A 40 4.14 8.31 -13.77
N PHE A 41 3.11 9.14 -13.90
CA PHE A 41 3.16 10.32 -14.76
C PHE A 41 2.31 11.46 -14.19
N ARG A 42 2.97 12.53 -13.74
CA ARG A 42 2.27 13.72 -13.24
C ARG A 42 3.17 14.95 -13.28
N PRO A 43 2.79 16.02 -13.96
CA PRO A 43 3.59 17.25 -14.01
C PRO A 43 3.61 17.96 -12.65
N GLY A 44 4.75 18.56 -12.29
CA GLY A 44 4.87 19.50 -11.17
C GLY A 44 4.82 18.92 -9.75
N THR A 45 4.96 17.59 -9.55
CA THR A 45 4.85 16.96 -8.23
C THR A 45 6.16 16.45 -7.63
N GLY A 46 7.29 16.77 -8.23
CA GLY A 46 8.60 16.26 -7.82
C GLY A 46 8.88 14.84 -8.33
N ALA A 47 10.13 14.42 -8.21
CA ALA A 47 10.56 13.09 -8.61
C ALA A 47 10.02 12.03 -7.63
N LEU A 48 9.49 10.93 -8.18
CA LEU A 48 9.18 9.71 -7.45
C LEU A 48 9.70 8.53 -8.24
N HIS A 49 10.48 7.68 -7.60
CA HIS A 49 10.86 6.40 -8.17
C HIS A 49 9.65 5.45 -8.25
N GLU A 50 9.65 4.56 -9.23
CA GLU A 50 8.63 3.54 -9.37
C GLU A 50 8.66 2.59 -8.16
N PRO A 51 7.52 2.37 -7.47
CA PRO A 51 7.51 1.74 -6.14
C PRO A 51 7.92 0.27 -6.15
N MET A 52 7.55 -0.52 -7.15
CA MET A 52 7.90 -1.94 -7.18
C MET A 52 9.41 -2.14 -7.38
N THR A 53 10.01 -1.31 -8.23
CA THR A 53 11.47 -1.28 -8.46
C THR A 53 12.22 -0.81 -7.22
N THR A 54 11.73 0.26 -6.58
CA THR A 54 12.31 0.77 -5.32
C THR A 54 12.24 -0.28 -4.22
N LEU A 55 11.10 -0.95 -4.06
CA LEU A 55 10.92 -1.99 -3.05
C LEU A 55 11.75 -3.25 -3.34
N ALA A 56 12.05 -3.57 -4.60
CA ALA A 56 12.98 -4.64 -4.94
C ALA A 56 14.41 -4.31 -4.47
N TYR A 57 14.86 -3.06 -4.64
CA TYR A 57 16.13 -2.59 -4.09
C TYR A 57 16.15 -2.67 -2.56
N ILE A 58 15.08 -2.23 -1.88
CA ILE A 58 14.95 -2.30 -0.43
C ILE A 58 14.89 -3.76 0.07
N ALA A 59 14.26 -4.66 -0.68
CA ALA A 59 14.22 -6.08 -0.36
C ALA A 59 15.61 -6.71 -0.23
N ALA A 60 16.57 -6.24 -1.05
CA ALA A 60 17.94 -6.74 -1.06
C ALA A 60 18.78 -6.27 0.15
N VAL A 61 18.37 -5.21 0.83
CA VAL A 61 19.11 -4.61 1.97
C VAL A 61 18.37 -4.74 3.31
N THR A 62 17.22 -5.40 3.32
CA THR A 62 16.40 -5.66 4.52
C THR A 62 16.00 -7.13 4.60
N THR A 63 15.64 -7.62 5.78
CA THR A 63 15.36 -9.04 5.99
C THR A 63 14.00 -9.34 6.65
N ARG A 64 13.39 -8.38 7.34
CA ARG A 64 12.18 -8.58 8.15
C ARG A 64 11.05 -7.61 7.82
N ILE A 65 11.37 -6.34 7.53
CA ILE A 65 10.37 -5.30 7.33
C ILE A 65 9.47 -5.61 6.12
N GLU A 66 8.17 -5.48 6.30
CA GLU A 66 7.18 -5.71 5.25
C GLU A 66 7.23 -4.56 4.22
N LEU A 67 7.13 -4.89 2.95
CA LEU A 67 7.29 -3.97 1.82
C LEU A 67 5.92 -3.63 1.23
N VAL A 68 5.57 -2.33 1.21
CA VAL A 68 4.22 -1.90 0.88
C VAL A 68 4.22 -0.79 -0.16
N PRO A 69 3.94 -1.06 -1.43
CA PRO A 69 3.58 0.01 -2.35
C PRO A 69 2.23 0.59 -1.90
N SER A 70 2.12 1.89 -1.77
CA SER A 70 0.92 2.50 -1.17
C SER A 70 0.54 3.81 -1.86
N VAL A 71 -0.13 3.70 -2.97
CA VAL A 71 -0.69 2.51 -3.62
C VAL A 71 -0.34 2.55 -5.11
N ILE A 72 -0.11 1.41 -5.75
CA ILE A 72 0.00 1.39 -7.22
C ILE A 72 -1.36 1.69 -7.84
N VAL A 73 -1.36 2.41 -8.97
CA VAL A 73 -2.56 2.65 -9.77
C VAL A 73 -2.80 1.40 -10.63
N LEU A 74 -3.45 0.39 -10.06
CA LEU A 74 -3.59 -0.93 -10.66
C LEU A 74 -4.28 -0.88 -12.04
N PRO A 75 -5.44 -0.19 -12.25
CA PRO A 75 -6.13 -0.25 -13.54
C PRO A 75 -5.41 0.45 -14.69
N ALA A 76 -4.36 1.20 -14.40
CA ALA A 76 -3.50 1.80 -15.41
C ALA A 76 -2.36 0.86 -15.88
N ARG A 77 -2.28 -0.36 -15.34
CA ARG A 77 -1.23 -1.35 -15.60
C ARG A 77 -1.79 -2.66 -16.17
N PRO A 78 -1.03 -3.38 -17.02
CA PRO A 78 -1.41 -4.74 -17.45
C PRO A 78 -1.40 -5.71 -16.26
N THR A 79 -2.48 -6.45 -16.05
CA THR A 79 -2.70 -7.31 -14.88
C THR A 79 -1.65 -8.40 -14.74
N VAL A 80 -1.36 -9.12 -15.82
CA VAL A 80 -0.38 -10.22 -15.83
C VAL A 80 1.04 -9.71 -15.50
N MET A 81 1.39 -8.50 -15.97
CA MET A 81 2.68 -7.89 -15.64
C MET A 81 2.77 -7.54 -14.14
N VAL A 82 1.71 -6.96 -13.57
CA VAL A 82 1.65 -6.70 -12.11
C VAL A 82 1.72 -7.99 -11.31
N ALA A 83 1.00 -9.04 -11.75
CA ALA A 83 1.07 -10.35 -11.10
C ALA A 83 2.50 -10.89 -11.05
N LYS A 84 3.21 -10.82 -12.19
CA LYS A 84 4.61 -11.27 -12.31
C LYS A 84 5.56 -10.44 -11.47
N GLN A 85 5.45 -9.11 -11.52
CA GLN A 85 6.30 -8.21 -10.72
C GLN A 85 6.09 -8.44 -9.21
N ALA A 86 4.83 -8.54 -8.77
CA ALA A 86 4.50 -8.80 -7.38
C ALA A 86 5.01 -10.16 -6.91
N ALA A 87 4.83 -11.23 -7.70
CA ALA A 87 5.36 -12.55 -7.38
C ALA A 87 6.89 -12.54 -7.28
N THR A 88 7.56 -11.83 -8.19
CA THR A 88 9.03 -11.70 -8.17
C THR A 88 9.49 -10.96 -6.91
N LEU A 89 8.89 -9.81 -6.60
CA LEU A 89 9.24 -9.04 -5.40
C LEU A 89 8.95 -9.83 -4.12
N ASP A 90 7.83 -10.55 -4.07
CA ASP A 90 7.47 -11.40 -2.94
C ASP A 90 8.51 -12.51 -2.71
N ARG A 91 9.00 -13.14 -3.77
CA ARG A 91 10.08 -14.13 -3.68
C ARG A 91 11.42 -13.52 -3.28
N LEU A 92 11.82 -12.40 -3.89
CA LEU A 92 13.07 -11.71 -3.55
C LEU A 92 13.08 -11.24 -2.09
N SER A 93 11.93 -10.90 -1.55
CA SER A 93 11.77 -10.48 -0.16
C SER A 93 11.52 -11.64 0.82
N GLY A 94 11.34 -12.87 0.34
CA GLY A 94 11.00 -14.01 1.20
C GLY A 94 9.58 -13.95 1.78
N GLY A 95 8.60 -13.43 1.03
CA GLY A 95 7.19 -13.37 1.43
C GLY A 95 6.84 -12.12 2.25
N ARG A 96 7.53 -11.00 2.02
CA ARG A 96 7.30 -9.75 2.77
C ARG A 96 6.49 -8.69 1.99
N LEU A 97 5.94 -9.02 0.83
CA LEU A 97 5.15 -8.07 0.06
C LEU A 97 3.72 -8.00 0.60
N ARG A 98 3.21 -6.80 0.81
CA ARG A 98 1.79 -6.48 0.98
C ARG A 98 1.40 -5.48 -0.11
N LEU A 99 0.64 -5.93 -1.10
CA LEU A 99 0.34 -5.15 -2.29
C LEU A 99 -0.74 -4.11 -2.02
N GLY A 100 -0.35 -2.86 -1.92
CA GLY A 100 -1.29 -1.74 -1.86
C GLY A 100 -1.70 -1.28 -3.25
N ILE A 101 -2.99 -1.24 -3.53
CA ILE A 101 -3.57 -0.84 -4.81
C ILE A 101 -4.58 0.29 -4.68
N GLY A 102 -4.76 1.04 -5.75
CA GLY A 102 -5.80 2.06 -5.86
C GLY A 102 -6.21 2.26 -7.31
N VAL A 103 -7.26 3.05 -7.52
CA VAL A 103 -7.76 3.35 -8.87
C VAL A 103 -7.25 4.69 -9.42
N GLY A 104 -6.38 5.40 -8.70
CA GLY A 104 -5.91 6.71 -9.13
C GLY A 104 -7.02 7.75 -9.31
N LYS A 105 -6.63 9.00 -9.54
CA LYS A 105 -7.57 10.12 -9.72
C LYS A 105 -7.20 11.08 -10.87
N HIS A 106 -6.14 10.77 -11.60
CA HIS A 106 -5.57 11.64 -12.63
C HIS A 106 -5.80 11.05 -14.04
N PRO A 107 -6.75 11.61 -14.82
CA PRO A 107 -7.04 11.10 -16.18
C PRO A 107 -5.84 11.17 -17.13
N GLU A 108 -4.95 12.14 -16.93
CA GLU A 108 -3.72 12.31 -17.72
C GLU A 108 -2.76 11.13 -17.58
N GLU A 109 -2.67 10.54 -16.40
CA GLU A 109 -1.86 9.33 -16.15
C GLU A 109 -2.41 8.13 -16.92
N TYR A 110 -3.73 7.95 -16.89
CA TYR A 110 -4.42 6.91 -17.69
C TYR A 110 -4.21 7.07 -19.19
N ARG A 111 -4.31 8.31 -19.66
CA ARG A 111 -4.09 8.61 -21.09
C ARG A 111 -2.65 8.29 -21.49
N ALA A 112 -1.66 8.66 -20.68
CA ALA A 112 -0.25 8.37 -20.95
C ALA A 112 0.05 6.88 -20.96
N LEU A 113 -0.69 6.08 -20.17
CA LEU A 113 -0.54 4.62 -20.09
C LEU A 113 -1.47 3.85 -21.05
N GLY A 114 -2.22 4.56 -21.91
CA GLY A 114 -3.08 3.95 -22.94
C GLY A 114 -4.31 3.24 -22.40
N THR A 115 -4.82 3.64 -21.22
CA THR A 115 -5.97 2.99 -20.58
C THR A 115 -7.12 3.98 -20.33
N ASP A 116 -8.37 3.45 -20.28
CA ASP A 116 -9.56 4.29 -20.06
C ASP A 116 -9.78 4.56 -18.56
N PHE A 117 -9.75 5.85 -18.22
CA PHE A 117 -10.00 6.34 -16.86
C PHE A 117 -11.41 6.00 -16.34
N HIS A 118 -12.42 5.96 -17.22
CA HIS A 118 -13.81 5.77 -16.80
C HIS A 118 -14.14 4.33 -16.40
N THR A 119 -13.38 3.36 -16.89
CA THR A 119 -13.54 1.93 -16.58
C THR A 119 -12.79 1.50 -15.31
N ARG A 120 -11.94 2.37 -14.74
CA ARG A 120 -10.96 2.02 -13.69
C ARG A 120 -11.54 1.29 -12.48
N GLY A 121 -12.80 1.56 -12.11
CA GLY A 121 -13.42 0.91 -10.97
C GLY A 121 -13.73 -0.56 -11.23
N ALA A 122 -14.44 -0.84 -12.31
CA ALA A 122 -14.82 -2.21 -12.70
C ALA A 122 -13.57 -3.03 -13.10
N ARG A 123 -12.65 -2.41 -13.86
CA ARG A 123 -11.38 -3.03 -14.23
C ARG A 123 -10.55 -3.43 -13.00
N CYS A 124 -10.52 -2.60 -11.95
CA CYS A 124 -9.83 -2.95 -10.72
C CYS A 124 -10.40 -4.20 -10.04
N GLU A 125 -11.73 -4.38 -10.06
CA GLU A 125 -12.38 -5.56 -9.50
C GLU A 125 -11.99 -6.83 -10.25
N GLU A 126 -12.05 -6.80 -11.59
CA GLU A 126 -11.61 -7.90 -12.44
C GLU A 126 -10.12 -8.23 -12.24
N GLN A 127 -9.28 -7.20 -12.17
CA GLN A 127 -7.83 -7.38 -11.95
C GLN A 127 -7.52 -8.04 -10.60
N ILE A 128 -8.23 -7.70 -9.53
CA ILE A 128 -8.03 -8.34 -8.22
C ILE A 128 -8.33 -9.85 -8.31
N ASP A 129 -9.41 -10.22 -8.98
CA ASP A 129 -9.79 -11.63 -9.13
C ASP A 129 -8.73 -12.39 -9.95
N LEU A 130 -8.28 -11.83 -11.08
CA LEU A 130 -7.24 -12.42 -11.89
C LEU A 130 -5.88 -12.51 -11.17
N LEU A 131 -5.49 -11.47 -10.43
CA LEU A 131 -4.25 -11.48 -9.64
C LEU A 131 -4.24 -12.63 -8.64
N ARG A 132 -5.34 -12.83 -7.90
CA ARG A 132 -5.45 -13.93 -6.92
C ARG A 132 -5.31 -15.30 -7.58
N ARG A 133 -5.95 -15.51 -8.72
CA ARG A 133 -5.82 -16.75 -9.49
C ARG A 133 -4.41 -16.98 -9.98
N LEU A 134 -3.77 -15.97 -10.59
CA LEU A 134 -2.39 -16.05 -11.08
C LEU A 134 -1.37 -16.34 -9.97
N TRP A 135 -1.65 -15.99 -8.70
CA TRP A 135 -0.77 -16.28 -7.58
C TRP A 135 -1.01 -17.63 -6.91
N THR A 136 -2.11 -18.29 -7.19
CA THR A 136 -2.50 -19.56 -6.52
C THR A 136 -2.58 -20.75 -7.46
N GLU A 137 -2.84 -20.51 -8.74
CA GLU A 137 -3.03 -21.55 -9.76
C GLU A 137 -1.82 -21.59 -10.71
N GLU A 138 -1.35 -22.80 -11.06
CA GLU A 138 -0.27 -22.98 -12.04
C GLU A 138 -0.74 -22.64 -13.45
N THR A 139 -2.00 -22.90 -13.74
CA THR A 139 -2.64 -22.64 -15.02
C THR A 139 -4.00 -22.00 -14.78
N VAL A 140 -4.25 -20.89 -15.47
CA VAL A 140 -5.46 -20.07 -15.37
C VAL A 140 -6.15 -20.01 -16.72
N ASP A 141 -7.46 -20.23 -16.72
CA ASP A 141 -8.36 -19.82 -17.80
C ASP A 141 -9.25 -18.71 -17.28
N PHE A 142 -9.12 -17.52 -17.85
CA PHE A 142 -9.85 -16.31 -17.44
C PHE A 142 -10.34 -15.56 -18.67
N ASP A 143 -11.62 -15.32 -18.76
CA ASP A 143 -12.27 -14.60 -19.86
C ASP A 143 -13.06 -13.43 -19.28
N GLY A 144 -12.33 -12.32 -18.97
CA GLY A 144 -12.89 -11.10 -18.42
C GLY A 144 -13.29 -10.08 -19.49
N GLN A 145 -13.68 -8.91 -19.06
CA GLN A 145 -13.98 -7.80 -19.97
C GLN A 145 -12.70 -7.14 -20.51
N TRP A 146 -11.63 -7.12 -19.74
CA TRP A 146 -10.37 -6.46 -20.08
C TRP A 146 -9.18 -7.42 -20.16
N ASP A 147 -9.20 -8.47 -19.37
CA ASP A 147 -8.11 -9.43 -19.30
C ASP A 147 -8.57 -10.81 -19.80
N HIS A 148 -7.76 -11.42 -20.67
CA HIS A 148 -8.01 -12.76 -21.20
C HIS A 148 -6.76 -13.61 -21.03
N VAL A 149 -6.88 -14.77 -20.38
CA VAL A 149 -5.81 -15.75 -20.20
C VAL A 149 -6.36 -17.12 -20.55
N SER A 150 -5.65 -17.88 -21.37
CA SER A 150 -6.08 -19.22 -21.80
C SER A 150 -4.96 -20.21 -21.57
N GLY A 151 -5.18 -21.16 -20.65
CA GLY A 151 -4.28 -22.28 -20.37
C GLY A 151 -2.85 -21.86 -20.00
N ALA A 152 -2.68 -20.71 -19.31
CA ALA A 152 -1.37 -20.16 -18.98
C ALA A 152 -1.32 -19.64 -17.54
N GLY A 153 -0.12 -19.47 -16.99
CA GLY A 153 0.10 -18.92 -15.66
C GLY A 153 1.40 -18.14 -15.56
N ILE A 154 1.73 -17.68 -14.37
CA ILE A 154 3.03 -17.09 -14.07
C ILE A 154 3.92 -18.13 -13.40
N ASP A 155 5.20 -18.12 -13.73
CA ASP A 155 6.21 -18.95 -13.09
C ASP A 155 7.49 -18.10 -12.85
N PRO A 156 8.07 -18.08 -11.62
CA PRO A 156 7.61 -18.78 -10.42
C PRO A 156 6.37 -18.14 -9.76
N LEU A 157 5.57 -18.94 -9.08
CA LEU A 157 4.53 -18.46 -8.17
C LEU A 157 5.14 -17.73 -6.95
N PRO A 158 4.43 -16.79 -6.31
CA PRO A 158 4.93 -16.11 -5.11
C PRO A 158 5.13 -17.06 -3.92
N VAL A 159 5.78 -16.60 -2.87
CA VAL A 159 5.86 -17.27 -1.56
C VAL A 159 4.47 -17.27 -0.90
N GLN A 160 3.85 -16.09 -0.85
CA GLN A 160 2.49 -15.89 -0.32
C GLN A 160 1.43 -16.24 -1.38
N ARG A 161 0.48 -17.12 -1.07
CA ARG A 161 -0.53 -17.62 -2.03
C ARG A 161 -1.95 -17.47 -1.48
N PRO A 162 -2.63 -16.36 -1.73
CA PRO A 162 -2.21 -15.19 -2.52
C PRO A 162 -1.41 -14.16 -1.71
N ILE A 163 -0.76 -13.23 -2.41
CA ILE A 163 -0.18 -12.01 -1.82
C ILE A 163 -1.31 -11.15 -1.25
N PRO A 164 -1.20 -10.62 -0.02
CA PRO A 164 -2.23 -9.76 0.55
C PRO A 164 -2.45 -8.48 -0.24
N ILE A 165 -3.70 -8.14 -0.56
CA ILE A 165 -4.10 -6.95 -1.31
C ILE A 165 -4.78 -5.95 -0.37
N TRP A 166 -4.22 -4.74 -0.29
CA TRP A 166 -4.79 -3.62 0.45
C TRP A 166 -5.25 -2.52 -0.49
N ILE A 167 -6.44 -1.95 -0.24
CA ILE A 167 -7.04 -0.94 -1.11
C ILE A 167 -6.90 0.46 -0.50
N GLY A 168 -6.40 1.42 -1.30
CA GLY A 168 -6.37 2.84 -0.98
C GLY A 168 -7.45 3.62 -1.72
N ALA A 169 -8.04 4.58 -1.01
CA ALA A 169 -8.95 5.56 -1.58
C ALA A 169 -8.64 6.94 -1.01
N SER A 170 -8.71 7.99 -1.83
CA SER A 170 -8.51 9.37 -1.35
C SER A 170 -9.74 9.84 -0.58
N GLY A 171 -9.56 10.33 0.64
CA GLY A 171 -10.65 10.85 1.49
C GLY A 171 -11.68 9.79 1.85
N LEU A 172 -12.94 10.20 1.90
CA LEU A 172 -14.07 9.31 2.19
C LEU A 172 -14.33 8.37 0.99
N PRO A 173 -14.16 7.04 1.15
CA PRO A 173 -14.37 6.11 0.04
C PRO A 173 -15.85 6.07 -0.37
N ALA A 174 -16.09 6.13 -1.69
CA ALA A 174 -17.42 6.02 -2.26
C ALA A 174 -18.04 4.63 -1.95
N PRO A 175 -19.39 4.48 -1.93
CA PRO A 175 -20.05 3.23 -1.59
C PRO A 175 -19.58 2.00 -2.40
N ARG A 176 -19.26 2.18 -3.69
CA ARG A 176 -18.68 1.11 -4.53
C ARG A 176 -17.31 0.68 -4.04
N VAL A 177 -16.48 1.63 -3.56
CA VAL A 177 -15.14 1.33 -3.04
C VAL A 177 -15.25 0.61 -1.70
N ARG A 178 -16.17 1.01 -0.81
CA ARG A 178 -16.44 0.32 0.47
C ARG A 178 -16.83 -1.15 0.23
N ARG A 179 -17.74 -1.40 -0.74
CA ARG A 179 -18.11 -2.77 -1.13
C ARG A 179 -16.93 -3.57 -1.66
N ARG A 180 -16.09 -2.98 -2.52
CA ARG A 180 -14.89 -3.64 -3.03
C ARG A 180 -13.93 -4.01 -1.90
N ILE A 181 -13.69 -3.10 -0.95
CA ILE A 181 -12.85 -3.38 0.21
C ILE A 181 -13.41 -4.57 0.99
N GLY A 182 -14.69 -4.56 1.37
CA GLY A 182 -15.30 -5.65 2.12
C GLY A 182 -15.22 -6.99 1.37
N ARG A 183 -15.52 -7.01 0.08
CA ARG A 183 -15.60 -8.25 -0.70
C ARG A 183 -14.25 -8.81 -1.12
N GLN A 184 -13.26 -7.98 -1.37
CA GLN A 184 -12.05 -8.42 -2.08
C GLN A 184 -10.72 -8.04 -1.38
N ALA A 185 -10.68 -7.08 -0.45
CA ALA A 185 -9.42 -6.65 0.13
C ALA A 185 -9.06 -7.39 1.43
N ASP A 186 -7.77 -7.55 1.69
CA ASP A 186 -7.25 -8.05 2.96
C ASP A 186 -7.03 -6.91 3.96
N GLY A 187 -7.11 -5.67 3.49
CA GLY A 187 -7.08 -4.46 4.30
C GLY A 187 -7.28 -3.20 3.47
N TRP A 188 -7.31 -2.06 4.14
CA TRP A 188 -7.45 -0.77 3.49
C TRP A 188 -6.68 0.35 4.19
N PHE A 189 -6.28 1.35 3.39
CA PHE A 189 -5.61 2.55 3.88
C PHE A 189 -6.66 3.62 4.17
N VAL A 190 -6.79 3.98 5.45
CA VAL A 190 -7.77 4.93 5.98
C VAL A 190 -7.27 6.35 5.73
N LEU A 191 -7.95 7.09 4.87
CA LEU A 191 -7.63 8.48 4.52
C LEU A 191 -8.77 9.46 4.88
N CYS A 192 -9.82 8.98 5.55
CA CYS A 192 -10.90 9.79 6.12
C CYS A 192 -10.59 10.19 7.58
N SER A 193 -11.42 11.03 8.16
CA SER A 193 -11.31 11.42 9.57
C SER A 193 -11.67 10.25 10.52
N PRO A 194 -11.27 10.31 11.80
CA PRO A 194 -11.69 9.32 12.80
C PRO A 194 -13.22 9.23 12.95
N GLU A 195 -13.93 10.34 12.83
CA GLU A 195 -15.38 10.41 12.92
C GLU A 195 -16.05 9.69 11.73
N GLU A 196 -15.52 9.89 10.53
CA GLU A 196 -16.02 9.24 9.32
C GLU A 196 -15.67 7.75 9.27
N PHE A 197 -14.55 7.37 9.90
CA PHE A 197 -14.02 6.00 9.87
C PHE A 197 -15.04 4.97 10.36
N LEU A 198 -15.73 5.25 11.47
CA LEU A 198 -16.68 4.29 12.06
C LEU A 198 -17.82 3.93 11.10
N ALA A 199 -18.43 4.95 10.46
CA ALA A 199 -19.50 4.73 9.48
C ALA A 199 -18.99 3.97 8.24
N VAL A 200 -17.79 4.33 7.76
CA VAL A 200 -17.15 3.64 6.63
C VAL A 200 -16.83 2.19 6.96
N ARG A 201 -16.31 1.95 8.15
CA ARG A 201 -15.98 0.61 8.66
C ARG A 201 -17.22 -0.30 8.65
N ASP A 202 -18.33 0.20 9.17
CA ASP A 202 -19.55 -0.58 9.29
C ASP A 202 -20.12 -0.97 7.91
N ASP A 203 -20.03 -0.09 6.91
CA ASP A 203 -20.40 -0.42 5.54
C ASP A 203 -19.45 -1.46 4.91
N ILE A 204 -18.14 -1.38 5.19
CA ILE A 204 -17.15 -2.35 4.73
C ILE A 204 -17.40 -3.71 5.39
N TYR A 205 -17.69 -3.74 6.68
CA TYR A 205 -17.94 -4.97 7.43
C TYR A 205 -19.19 -5.68 6.92
N ARG A 206 -20.29 -4.95 6.72
CA ARG A 206 -21.50 -5.51 6.11
C ARG A 206 -21.20 -6.12 4.73
N ALA A 207 -20.44 -5.42 3.89
CA ALA A 207 -20.06 -5.94 2.57
C ALA A 207 -19.15 -7.17 2.64
N ALA A 208 -18.37 -7.32 3.70
CA ALA A 208 -17.56 -8.54 3.95
C ALA A 208 -18.45 -9.70 4.39
N GLU A 209 -19.35 -9.48 5.34
CA GLU A 209 -20.34 -10.46 5.81
C GLU A 209 -21.22 -10.96 4.67
N ASP A 210 -21.74 -10.05 3.82
CA ASP A 210 -22.51 -10.39 2.61
C ASP A 210 -21.71 -11.25 1.62
N ALA A 211 -20.38 -11.18 1.66
CA ALA A 211 -19.48 -12.00 0.84
C ALA A 211 -18.95 -13.25 1.57
N GLY A 212 -19.47 -13.57 2.76
CA GLY A 212 -19.04 -14.71 3.57
C GLY A 212 -17.62 -14.59 4.15
N ARG A 213 -17.11 -13.35 4.31
CA ARG A 213 -15.77 -13.08 4.84
C ARG A 213 -15.85 -12.56 6.28
N ASP A 214 -14.83 -12.87 7.07
CA ASP A 214 -14.70 -12.33 8.42
C ASP A 214 -14.28 -10.85 8.37
N PRO A 215 -15.13 -9.89 8.82
CA PRO A 215 -14.78 -8.48 8.86
C PRO A 215 -13.59 -8.16 9.76
N ALA A 216 -13.36 -8.94 10.82
CA ALA A 216 -12.25 -8.73 11.75
C ALA A 216 -10.89 -8.97 11.10
N ALA A 217 -10.82 -9.85 10.08
CA ALA A 217 -9.61 -10.14 9.32
C ALA A 217 -9.17 -8.97 8.42
N ILE A 218 -10.05 -8.01 8.13
CA ILE A 218 -9.72 -6.86 7.27
C ILE A 218 -8.83 -5.88 8.02
N GLY A 219 -7.59 -5.73 7.57
CA GLY A 219 -6.63 -4.78 8.12
C GLY A 219 -7.05 -3.32 7.89
N ARG A 220 -6.68 -2.43 8.81
CA ARG A 220 -7.02 -0.99 8.76
C ARG A 220 -5.80 -0.17 9.15
N GLU A 221 -5.35 0.71 8.27
CA GLU A 221 -4.14 1.50 8.46
C GLU A 221 -4.36 2.98 8.20
N ALA A 222 -3.99 3.84 9.15
CA ALA A 222 -3.94 5.28 8.97
C ALA A 222 -2.50 5.80 8.96
N GLY A 223 -2.30 6.94 8.28
CA GLY A 223 -1.03 7.66 8.28
C GLY A 223 -1.01 8.76 9.34
N VAL A 224 0.07 8.86 10.10
CA VAL A 224 0.29 9.93 11.09
C VAL A 224 1.62 10.62 10.79
N ALA A 225 1.57 11.92 10.48
CA ALA A 225 2.78 12.74 10.33
C ALA A 225 3.39 13.04 11.70
N VAL A 226 4.70 12.82 11.82
CA VAL A 226 5.50 13.13 13.01
C VAL A 226 6.29 14.44 12.83
N VAL A 227 6.02 15.15 11.76
CA VAL A 227 6.59 16.46 11.38
C VAL A 227 5.49 17.39 10.88
N GLY A 228 5.78 18.69 10.83
CA GLY A 228 4.87 19.71 10.30
C GLY A 228 3.94 20.30 11.36
N PRO A 229 2.90 21.07 10.94
CA PRO A 229 2.12 21.92 11.84
C PRO A 229 1.43 21.18 13.02
N ARG A 230 1.20 19.88 12.89
CA ARG A 230 0.54 19.06 13.90
C ARG A 230 1.49 18.01 14.52
N GLU A 231 2.77 18.23 14.46
CA GLU A 231 3.75 17.26 14.99
C GLU A 231 3.60 17.02 16.50
N HIS A 232 3.21 18.03 17.26
CA HIS A 232 2.97 17.91 18.69
C HIS A 232 1.78 17.02 19.08
N GLU A 233 0.90 16.69 18.12
CA GLU A 233 -0.29 15.86 18.33
C GLU A 233 -0.07 14.39 17.95
N TRP A 234 1.06 14.04 17.35
CA TRP A 234 1.18 12.73 16.69
C TRP A 234 0.92 11.53 17.63
N GLN A 235 1.39 11.61 18.88
CA GLN A 235 1.18 10.53 19.86
C GLN A 235 -0.31 10.38 20.23
N SER A 236 -0.98 11.50 20.48
CA SER A 236 -2.42 11.49 20.79
C SER A 236 -3.25 10.99 19.61
N ARG A 237 -2.83 11.29 18.38
CA ARG A 237 -3.45 10.79 17.15
C ARG A 237 -3.25 9.27 17.00
N VAL A 238 -2.05 8.76 17.28
CA VAL A 238 -1.80 7.31 17.31
C VAL A 238 -2.70 6.64 18.34
N ALA A 239 -2.77 7.17 19.57
CA ALA A 239 -3.62 6.65 20.63
C ALA A 239 -5.11 6.69 20.25
N GLY A 240 -5.57 7.79 19.65
CA GLY A 240 -6.94 7.93 19.15
C GLY A 240 -7.30 6.85 18.11
N TRP A 241 -6.44 6.64 17.13
CA TRP A 241 -6.62 5.61 16.12
C TRP A 241 -6.61 4.19 16.71
N THR A 242 -5.73 3.92 17.68
CA THR A 242 -5.71 2.65 18.41
C THR A 242 -7.04 2.38 19.11
N LYS A 243 -7.57 3.39 19.80
CA LYS A 243 -8.82 3.29 20.57
C LYS A 243 -10.03 2.95 19.69
N ILE A 244 -10.08 3.44 18.46
CA ILE A 244 -11.19 3.13 17.54
C ILE A 244 -10.97 1.89 16.68
N GLY A 245 -9.89 1.13 16.93
CA GLY A 245 -9.70 -0.22 16.40
C GLY A 245 -8.90 -0.31 15.10
N LEU A 246 -7.98 0.62 14.84
CA LEU A 246 -7.01 0.40 13.76
C LEU A 246 -6.04 -0.73 14.10
N THR A 247 -5.65 -1.48 13.08
CA THR A 247 -4.69 -2.58 13.20
C THR A 247 -3.26 -2.15 12.90
N HIS A 248 -3.11 -1.08 12.10
CA HIS A 248 -1.83 -0.56 11.61
C HIS A 248 -1.81 0.96 11.66
N ILE A 249 -0.64 1.51 11.94
CA ILE A 249 -0.32 2.93 11.77
C ILE A 249 0.95 3.05 10.92
N CYS A 250 0.96 3.99 9.99
CA CYS A 250 2.16 4.35 9.27
C CYS A 250 2.60 5.77 9.64
N LEU A 251 3.74 5.89 10.28
CA LEU A 251 4.34 7.19 10.59
C LEU A 251 4.93 7.82 9.32
N ARG A 252 4.98 9.14 9.28
CA ARG A 252 5.51 9.89 8.12
C ARG A 252 6.41 11.02 8.59
N THR A 253 7.66 10.99 8.13
CA THR A 253 8.63 12.09 8.28
C THR A 253 8.63 13.02 7.06
N LEU A 254 7.90 12.67 6.00
CA LEU A 254 7.82 13.43 4.74
C LEU A 254 6.86 14.62 4.84
N GLY A 255 7.13 15.65 4.04
CA GLY A 255 6.29 16.86 3.95
C GLY A 255 6.54 17.89 5.04
N GLY A 256 7.56 17.71 5.89
CA GLY A 256 7.94 18.65 6.95
C GLY A 256 9.17 19.52 6.63
N GLY A 257 9.70 19.44 5.41
CA GLY A 257 10.88 20.21 5.00
C GLY A 257 12.19 19.73 5.62
N LEU A 258 12.26 18.48 6.07
CA LEU A 258 13.49 17.90 6.62
C LEU A 258 14.55 17.68 5.53
N ALA A 259 15.81 17.91 5.86
CA ALA A 259 16.95 17.46 5.05
C ALA A 259 17.09 15.93 5.12
N ALA A 260 17.79 15.33 4.18
CA ALA A 260 17.88 13.86 4.03
C ALA A 260 18.34 13.13 5.32
N ASP A 261 19.37 13.65 5.98
CA ASP A 261 19.91 13.12 7.23
C ASP A 261 18.96 13.28 8.44
N GLN A 262 18.12 14.31 8.43
CA GLN A 262 17.17 14.57 9.50
C GLN A 262 16.01 13.60 9.55
N HIS A 263 15.66 12.94 8.44
CA HIS A 263 14.60 11.95 8.42
C HIS A 263 14.88 10.75 9.34
N ILE A 264 16.12 10.24 9.35
CA ILE A 264 16.53 9.13 10.22
C ILE A 264 16.54 9.59 11.69
N VAL A 265 17.03 10.81 11.97
CA VAL A 265 17.01 11.38 13.33
C VAL A 265 15.58 11.46 13.86
N ARG A 266 14.67 12.03 13.06
CA ARG A 266 13.25 12.14 13.46
C ARG A 266 12.56 10.80 13.61
N MET A 267 12.88 9.83 12.75
CA MET A 267 12.39 8.46 12.86
C MET A 267 12.83 7.81 14.18
N ARG A 268 14.11 7.95 14.58
CA ARG A 268 14.65 7.43 15.85
C ARG A 268 13.97 8.07 17.06
N GLN A 269 13.75 9.37 17.04
CA GLN A 269 13.00 10.07 18.08
C GLN A 269 11.58 9.51 18.20
N ALA A 270 10.86 9.41 17.08
CA ALA A 270 9.51 8.85 17.09
C ALA A 270 9.46 7.40 17.58
N ALA A 271 10.44 6.57 17.22
CA ALA A 271 10.52 5.20 17.71
C ALA A 271 10.74 5.13 19.23
N ALA A 272 11.58 6.00 19.78
CA ALA A 272 11.83 6.07 21.24
C ALA A 272 10.61 6.57 22.04
N GLU A 273 9.74 7.35 21.41
CA GLU A 273 8.52 7.90 22.02
C GLU A 273 7.28 7.00 21.85
N LEU A 274 7.38 5.92 21.06
CA LEU A 274 6.30 4.95 20.96
C LEU A 274 6.14 4.17 22.27
N PRO A 275 4.89 3.90 22.70
CA PRO A 275 4.69 3.02 23.84
C PRO A 275 5.31 1.65 23.54
N VAL A 276 6.15 1.17 24.43
CA VAL A 276 6.69 -0.21 24.39
C VAL A 276 5.49 -1.15 24.47
N THR A 277 5.21 -1.87 23.38
CA THR A 277 4.15 -2.90 23.33
C THR A 277 4.68 -4.24 23.79
#